data_6af99eb129c6ecd97502f5c1c1880c0e
#
_entry.id   6af99eb129c6ecd97502f5c1c1880c0e
#
_cell.length_a   1.000
_cell.length_b   1.000
_cell.length_c   1.000
_cell.angle_alpha   90.00
_cell.angle_beta   90.00
_cell.angle_gamma   90.00
#
_symmetry.space_group_name_H-M   'P 1'
#
loop_
_entity.id
_entity.type
_entity.pdbx_description
1 polymer ?
#
loop_
_entity_poly.entity_id
_entity_poly.type
_entity_poly.pdbx_seq_one_letter_code
_entity_poly.pdbx_strand_id
1 'polypeptide(L)'
;MQFVTSKYKVMTINEIQDEIIDEFSGFDDWMDKYQLLIDLGNEQAPLDEKYKTESNLIDGCQSRVWLQCDYEEGKLRFTAESDALIVKGIIALLIRVLTDHTPQEIIDADLYFIDRIGLKDHLSPTRSNGLLAMMKQMKMYALAFKPKGI
;
A
#
# COMPACT_ATOMS: atom_id res chain seq x y z
N MET A 1 10.76 25.62 15.50
CA MET A 1 11.81 24.59 15.41
C MET A 1 11.94 24.12 13.97
N GLN A 2 12.67 24.88 13.20
CA GLN A 2 12.79 24.65 11.76
C GLN A 2 13.40 23.27 11.43
N PHE A 3 14.44 22.90 12.12
CA PHE A 3 15.10 21.63 11.84
C PHE A 3 14.23 20.43 12.21
N VAL A 4 13.34 20.56 13.21
CA VAL A 4 12.40 19.49 13.58
C VAL A 4 11.39 19.27 12.45
N THR A 5 10.87 20.35 11.88
CA THR A 5 9.95 20.29 10.76
C THR A 5 10.61 19.62 9.55
N SER A 6 11.85 19.99 9.25
CA SER A 6 12.62 19.40 8.17
C SER A 6 12.81 17.89 8.37
N LYS A 7 13.11 17.48 9.61
CA LYS A 7 13.33 16.08 9.94
C LYS A 7 12.09 15.21 9.69
N TYR A 8 10.92 15.77 9.90
CA TYR A 8 9.65 15.05 9.75
C TYR A 8 8.89 15.43 8.51
N LYS A 9 9.60 15.96 7.51
CA LYS A 9 9.00 16.32 6.24
C LYS A 9 8.29 15.10 5.63
N VAL A 10 7.06 15.32 5.16
CA VAL A 10 6.29 14.27 4.49
C VAL A 10 6.88 14.03 3.11
N MET A 11 7.18 12.78 2.79
CA MET A 11 7.68 12.39 1.49
C MET A 11 6.54 12.35 0.47
N THR A 12 6.84 12.72 -0.76
CA THR A 12 5.88 12.54 -1.85
C THR A 12 5.71 11.07 -2.17
N ILE A 13 4.62 10.73 -2.85
CA ILE A 13 4.38 9.36 -3.29
C ILE A 13 5.55 8.83 -4.12
N ASN A 14 6.06 9.65 -5.04
CA ASN A 14 7.19 9.22 -5.88
C ASN A 14 8.49 9.05 -5.09
N GLU A 15 8.75 9.92 -4.13
CA GLU A 15 9.91 9.76 -3.26
C GLU A 15 9.86 8.45 -2.49
N ILE A 16 8.68 8.09 -2.00
CA ILE A 16 8.48 6.83 -1.27
C ILE A 16 8.69 5.64 -2.21
N GLN A 17 8.15 5.71 -3.42
CA GLN A 17 8.33 4.64 -4.40
C GLN A 17 9.81 4.43 -4.74
N ASP A 18 10.54 5.51 -4.93
CA ASP A 18 11.97 5.44 -5.24
C ASP A 18 12.77 4.83 -4.08
N GLU A 19 12.37 5.13 -2.85
CA GLU A 19 12.97 4.53 -1.66
C GLU A 19 12.74 3.01 -1.62
N ILE A 20 11.53 2.56 -1.94
CA ILE A 20 11.21 1.14 -2.00
C ILE A 20 12.01 0.44 -3.09
N ILE A 21 12.09 1.04 -4.27
CA ILE A 21 12.87 0.49 -5.38
C ILE A 21 14.32 0.31 -4.95
N ASP A 22 14.87 1.30 -4.27
CA ASP A 22 16.24 1.26 -3.79
C ASP A 22 16.45 0.13 -2.77
N GLU A 23 15.51 -0.03 -1.84
CA GLU A 23 15.57 -1.10 -0.85
C GLU A 23 15.59 -2.48 -1.50
N PHE A 24 14.75 -2.69 -2.50
CA PHE A 24 14.67 -3.99 -3.18
C PHE A 24 15.83 -4.23 -4.13
N SER A 25 16.46 -3.18 -4.65
CA SER A 25 17.59 -3.32 -5.56
C SER A 25 18.84 -3.89 -4.88
N GLY A 26 18.88 -3.87 -3.55
CA GLY A 26 19.95 -4.46 -2.78
C GLY A 26 19.97 -5.98 -2.76
N PHE A 27 18.94 -6.62 -3.30
CA PHE A 27 18.82 -8.08 -3.33
C PHE A 27 18.77 -8.59 -4.77
N ASP A 28 19.63 -9.58 -5.08
CA ASP A 28 19.65 -10.20 -6.41
C ASP A 28 18.75 -11.42 -6.49
N ASP A 29 18.53 -12.09 -5.36
CA ASP A 29 17.77 -13.33 -5.29
C ASP A 29 16.32 -13.04 -4.86
N TRP A 30 15.36 -13.62 -5.56
CA TRP A 30 13.94 -13.45 -5.24
C TRP A 30 13.56 -14.09 -3.90
N MET A 31 14.29 -15.09 -3.44
CA MET A 31 14.05 -15.63 -2.10
C MET A 31 14.30 -14.55 -1.03
N ASP A 32 15.35 -13.75 -1.23
CA ASP A 32 15.64 -12.65 -0.31
C ASP A 32 14.60 -11.53 -0.41
N LYS A 33 14.10 -11.27 -1.61
CA LYS A 33 13.04 -10.27 -1.81
C LYS A 33 11.74 -10.72 -1.16
N TYR A 34 11.40 -12.01 -1.26
CA TYR A 34 10.23 -12.56 -0.57
C TYR A 34 10.39 -12.44 0.96
N GLN A 35 11.58 -12.70 1.46
CA GLN A 35 11.81 -12.55 2.89
C GLN A 35 11.64 -11.11 3.34
N LEU A 36 12.09 -10.15 2.53
CA LEU A 36 11.88 -8.73 2.82
C LEU A 36 10.38 -8.41 2.84
N LEU A 37 9.60 -8.92 1.89
CA LEU A 37 8.15 -8.73 1.88
C LEU A 37 7.50 -9.28 3.15
N ILE A 38 7.88 -10.48 3.56
CA ILE A 38 7.36 -11.11 4.76
C ILE A 38 7.69 -10.28 5.99
N ASP A 39 8.93 -9.80 6.09
CA ASP A 39 9.37 -8.99 7.22
C ASP A 39 8.59 -7.67 7.29
N LEU A 40 8.42 -7.00 6.15
CA LEU A 40 7.66 -5.76 6.08
C LEU A 40 6.19 -5.97 6.47
N GLY A 41 5.61 -7.08 6.04
CA GLY A 41 4.24 -7.42 6.42
C GLY A 41 4.10 -7.68 7.90
N ASN A 42 5.09 -8.32 8.51
CA ASN A 42 5.06 -8.62 9.94
C ASN A 42 5.28 -7.38 10.81
N GLU A 43 5.91 -6.35 10.26
CA GLU A 43 6.08 -5.07 10.95
C GLU A 43 4.82 -4.21 10.89
N GLN A 44 3.89 -4.55 10.00
CA GLN A 44 2.65 -3.79 9.86
C GLN A 44 1.78 -3.96 11.12
N ALA A 45 1.25 -2.84 11.62
CA ALA A 45 0.36 -2.86 12.78
C ALA A 45 -0.88 -3.72 12.47
N PRO A 46 -1.34 -4.55 13.42
CA PRO A 46 -2.56 -5.33 13.21
C PRO A 46 -3.77 -4.42 13.01
N LEU A 47 -4.69 -4.88 12.17
CA LEU A 47 -5.96 -4.20 11.99
C LEU A 47 -6.88 -4.51 13.18
N ASP A 48 -7.55 -3.50 13.72
CA ASP A 48 -8.53 -3.68 14.77
C ASP A 48 -9.64 -4.64 14.29
N GLU A 49 -10.02 -5.59 15.12
CA GLU A 49 -11.03 -6.61 14.80
C GLU A 49 -12.34 -6.00 14.30
N LYS A 50 -12.72 -4.82 14.81
CA LYS A 50 -13.96 -4.15 14.40
C LYS A 50 -13.99 -3.81 12.91
N TYR A 51 -12.83 -3.72 12.27
CA TYR A 51 -12.72 -3.41 10.84
C TYR A 51 -12.61 -4.67 9.96
N LYS A 52 -12.53 -5.86 10.56
CA LYS A 52 -12.49 -7.12 9.82
C LYS A 52 -13.91 -7.58 9.48
N THR A 53 -14.55 -6.79 8.62
CA THR A 53 -15.95 -6.98 8.21
C THR A 53 -16.02 -7.33 6.74
N GLU A 54 -17.17 -7.86 6.30
CA GLU A 54 -17.39 -8.17 4.89
C GLU A 54 -17.28 -6.93 4.00
N SER A 55 -17.71 -5.77 4.51
CA SER A 55 -17.66 -4.52 3.73
C SER A 55 -16.22 -4.07 3.48
N ASN A 56 -15.28 -4.48 4.32
CA ASN A 56 -13.87 -4.15 4.16
C ASN A 56 -13.07 -5.21 3.42
N LEU A 57 -13.68 -6.36 3.11
CA LEU A 57 -13.02 -7.38 2.31
C LEU A 57 -12.88 -6.90 0.87
N ILE A 58 -11.72 -7.14 0.29
CA ILE A 58 -11.46 -6.80 -1.10
C ILE A 58 -11.85 -7.97 -1.99
N ASP A 59 -12.75 -7.71 -2.93
CA ASP A 59 -13.15 -8.69 -3.93
C ASP A 59 -12.01 -8.93 -4.91
N GLY A 60 -11.92 -10.15 -5.42
CA GLY A 60 -10.90 -10.51 -6.41
C GLY A 60 -9.60 -11.01 -5.81
N CYS A 61 -9.52 -11.12 -4.49
CA CYS A 61 -8.37 -11.70 -3.79
C CYS A 61 -8.71 -13.13 -3.36
N GLN A 62 -7.80 -14.07 -3.58
CA GLN A 62 -7.96 -15.44 -3.11
C GLN A 62 -7.79 -15.51 -1.60
N SER A 63 -6.81 -14.81 -1.07
CA SER A 63 -6.61 -14.64 0.38
C SER A 63 -7.56 -13.58 0.90
N ARG A 64 -7.87 -13.67 2.19
CA ARG A 64 -8.67 -12.61 2.82
C ARG A 64 -7.81 -11.38 2.99
N VAL A 65 -8.32 -10.25 2.50
CA VAL A 65 -7.68 -8.94 2.64
C VAL A 65 -8.76 -7.97 3.09
N TRP A 66 -8.55 -7.39 4.27
CA TRP A 66 -9.43 -6.33 4.78
C TRP A 66 -8.70 -5.00 4.64
N LEU A 67 -9.39 -3.99 4.13
CA LEU A 67 -8.86 -2.64 3.95
C LEU A 67 -9.80 -1.64 4.59
N GLN A 68 -9.26 -0.84 5.50
CA GLN A 68 -9.97 0.26 6.13
C GLN A 68 -9.35 1.58 5.64
N CYS A 69 -10.20 2.53 5.29
CA CYS A 69 -9.78 3.86 4.86
C CYS A 69 -10.43 4.91 5.74
N ASP A 70 -9.61 5.77 6.33
CA ASP A 70 -10.06 6.89 7.14
C ASP A 70 -9.64 8.19 6.48
N TYR A 71 -10.49 9.21 6.56
CA TYR A 71 -10.21 10.54 6.01
C TYR A 71 -9.99 11.51 7.17
N GLU A 72 -8.79 12.03 7.29
CA GLU A 72 -8.41 12.92 8.39
C GLU A 72 -7.59 14.08 7.85
N GLU A 73 -8.02 15.30 8.17
CA GLU A 73 -7.28 16.52 7.84
C GLU A 73 -6.90 16.63 6.36
N GLY A 74 -7.81 16.20 5.49
CA GLY A 74 -7.61 16.27 4.04
C GLY A 74 -6.78 15.14 3.47
N LYS A 75 -6.40 14.17 4.28
CA LYS A 75 -5.57 13.03 3.85
C LYS A 75 -6.26 11.72 4.13
N LEU A 76 -5.95 10.71 3.32
CA LEU A 76 -6.44 9.36 3.54
C LEU A 76 -5.42 8.56 4.34
N ARG A 77 -5.91 7.78 5.27
CA ARG A 77 -5.11 6.85 6.04
C ARG A 77 -5.64 5.45 5.81
N PHE A 78 -4.77 4.58 5.31
CA PHE A 78 -5.13 3.19 5.06
C PHE A 78 -4.56 2.29 6.14
N THR A 79 -5.38 1.36 6.60
CA THR A 79 -4.95 0.24 7.44
C THR A 79 -5.51 -1.02 6.84
N ALA A 80 -4.80 -2.12 6.96
CA ALA A 80 -5.21 -3.36 6.31
C ALA A 80 -4.58 -4.56 6.97
N GLU A 81 -5.12 -5.73 6.65
CA GLU A 81 -4.58 -6.99 7.12
C GLU A 81 -4.95 -8.10 6.15
N SER A 82 -4.12 -9.14 6.12
CA SER A 82 -4.38 -10.36 5.35
C SER A 82 -3.92 -11.57 6.15
N ASP A 83 -4.50 -12.72 5.81
CA ASP A 83 -4.10 -14.00 6.38
C ASP A 83 -2.94 -14.68 5.62
N ALA A 84 -2.43 -14.05 4.57
CA ALA A 84 -1.34 -14.59 3.75
C ALA A 84 -0.07 -13.75 3.89
N LEU A 85 1.08 -14.42 4.13
CA LEU A 85 2.35 -13.76 4.45
C LEU A 85 2.85 -12.82 3.35
N ILE A 86 2.87 -13.28 2.11
CA ILE A 86 3.36 -12.47 0.98
C ILE A 86 2.41 -11.30 0.73
N VAL A 87 1.11 -11.55 0.82
CA VAL A 87 0.09 -10.52 0.61
C VAL A 87 0.21 -9.43 1.68
N LYS A 88 0.49 -9.79 2.93
CA LYS A 88 0.75 -8.79 3.98
C LYS A 88 1.88 -7.84 3.60
N GLY A 89 2.95 -8.38 3.03
CA GLY A 89 4.09 -7.56 2.59
C GLY A 89 3.72 -6.61 1.45
N ILE A 90 2.94 -7.10 0.49
CA ILE A 90 2.47 -6.28 -0.62
C ILE A 90 1.58 -5.16 -0.10
N ILE A 91 0.67 -5.49 0.80
CA ILE A 91 -0.21 -4.50 1.44
C ILE A 91 0.62 -3.44 2.18
N ALA A 92 1.63 -3.87 2.92
CA ALA A 92 2.50 -2.96 3.66
C ALA A 92 3.15 -1.94 2.72
N LEU A 93 3.59 -2.38 1.55
CA LEU A 93 4.17 -1.48 0.54
C LEU A 93 3.15 -0.50 -0.01
N LEU A 94 1.95 -0.97 -0.34
CA LEU A 94 0.89 -0.11 -0.87
C LEU A 94 0.46 0.95 0.16
N ILE A 95 0.31 0.54 1.41
CA ILE A 95 -0.02 1.47 2.50
C ILE A 95 1.09 2.52 2.66
N ARG A 96 2.34 2.06 2.67
CA ARG A 96 3.49 2.96 2.81
C ARG A 96 3.51 4.04 1.73
N VAL A 97 3.16 3.67 0.49
CA VAL A 97 3.16 4.60 -0.64
C VAL A 97 1.98 5.57 -0.59
N LEU A 98 0.79 5.07 -0.26
CA LEU A 98 -0.44 5.83 -0.45
C LEU A 98 -1.02 6.45 0.82
N THR A 99 -0.70 5.93 2.01
CA THR A 99 -1.26 6.48 3.24
C THR A 99 -0.73 7.90 3.50
N ASP A 100 -1.53 8.70 4.21
CA ASP A 100 -1.18 10.08 4.59
C ASP A 100 -0.96 11.01 3.40
N HIS A 101 -1.65 10.76 2.30
CA HIS A 101 -1.66 11.63 1.12
C HIS A 101 -3.08 12.06 0.80
N THR A 102 -3.20 13.15 0.03
CA THR A 102 -4.52 13.66 -0.35
C THR A 102 -5.18 12.72 -1.37
N PRO A 103 -6.53 12.73 -1.45
CA PRO A 103 -7.22 11.97 -2.48
C PRO A 103 -6.70 12.24 -3.89
N GLN A 104 -6.42 13.49 -4.21
CA GLN A 104 -5.93 13.84 -5.55
C GLN A 104 -4.55 13.26 -5.83
N GLU A 105 -3.66 13.31 -4.85
CA GLU A 105 -2.32 12.72 -4.99
C GLU A 105 -2.41 11.21 -5.26
N ILE A 106 -3.33 10.53 -4.58
CA ILE A 106 -3.53 9.10 -4.75
C ILE A 106 -4.12 8.78 -6.13
N ILE A 107 -5.11 9.56 -6.55
CA ILE A 107 -5.74 9.40 -7.88
C ILE A 107 -4.71 9.54 -8.99
N ASP A 108 -3.84 10.55 -8.87
CA ASP A 108 -2.85 10.87 -9.89
C ASP A 108 -1.61 9.98 -9.85
N ALA A 109 -1.46 9.18 -8.81
CA ALA A 109 -0.27 8.36 -8.62
C ALA A 109 -0.16 7.27 -9.68
N ASP A 110 1.01 7.18 -10.31
CA ASP A 110 1.39 6.04 -11.11
C ASP A 110 2.24 5.13 -10.22
N LEU A 111 1.76 3.94 -9.94
CA LEU A 111 2.44 3.02 -9.00
C LEU A 111 3.50 2.19 -9.73
N TYR A 112 4.52 2.86 -10.21
CA TYR A 112 5.58 2.26 -11.02
C TYR A 112 6.51 1.36 -10.21
N PHE A 113 6.52 1.46 -8.88
CA PHE A 113 7.44 0.67 -8.06
C PHE A 113 7.19 -0.84 -8.23
N ILE A 114 5.94 -1.22 -8.47
CA ILE A 114 5.55 -2.63 -8.61
C ILE A 114 6.29 -3.29 -9.76
N ASP A 115 6.34 -2.61 -10.90
CA ASP A 115 7.07 -3.11 -12.07
C ASP A 115 8.58 -3.01 -11.89
N ARG A 116 9.04 -1.91 -11.26
CA ARG A 116 10.47 -1.67 -11.06
C ARG A 116 11.12 -2.71 -10.15
N ILE A 117 10.41 -3.17 -9.12
CA ILE A 117 10.95 -4.22 -8.25
C ILE A 117 10.72 -5.62 -8.84
N GLY A 118 10.00 -5.74 -9.95
CA GLY A 118 9.76 -7.01 -10.63
C GLY A 118 8.69 -7.87 -9.99
N LEU A 119 7.82 -7.28 -9.20
CA LEU A 119 6.85 -8.03 -8.39
C LEU A 119 5.87 -8.81 -9.25
N LYS A 120 5.36 -8.22 -10.33
CA LYS A 120 4.37 -8.89 -11.20
C LYS A 120 4.88 -10.18 -11.80
N ASP A 121 6.17 -10.22 -12.17
CA ASP A 121 6.76 -11.37 -12.83
C ASP A 121 6.97 -12.54 -11.87
N HIS A 122 6.88 -12.29 -10.57
CA HIS A 122 7.17 -13.28 -9.53
C HIS A 122 5.95 -13.61 -8.67
N LEU A 123 4.78 -13.15 -9.08
CA LEU A 123 3.52 -13.52 -8.45
C LEU A 123 2.73 -14.47 -9.34
N SER A 124 2.00 -15.38 -8.73
CA SER A 124 1.04 -16.20 -9.48
C SER A 124 -0.03 -15.28 -10.10
N PRO A 125 -0.70 -15.71 -11.17
CA PRO A 125 -1.79 -14.92 -11.75
C PRO A 125 -2.85 -14.51 -10.73
N THR A 126 -3.19 -15.38 -9.80
CA THR A 126 -4.16 -15.09 -8.75
C THR A 126 -3.68 -13.96 -7.84
N ARG A 127 -2.41 -14.00 -7.44
CA ARG A 127 -1.84 -12.94 -6.60
C ARG A 127 -1.71 -11.62 -7.34
N SER A 128 -1.36 -11.67 -8.63
CA SER A 128 -1.31 -10.46 -9.46
C SER A 128 -2.68 -9.82 -9.58
N ASN A 129 -3.73 -10.62 -9.76
CA ASN A 129 -5.09 -10.11 -9.80
C ASN A 129 -5.51 -9.49 -8.47
N GLY A 130 -5.11 -10.11 -7.36
CA GLY A 130 -5.36 -9.56 -6.03
C GLY A 130 -4.68 -8.23 -5.81
N LEU A 131 -3.43 -8.10 -6.27
CA LEU A 131 -2.69 -6.83 -6.19
C LEU A 131 -3.41 -5.73 -6.97
N LEU A 132 -3.86 -6.02 -8.18
CA LEU A 132 -4.61 -5.06 -8.99
C LEU A 132 -5.92 -4.67 -8.30
N ALA A 133 -6.61 -5.62 -7.68
CA ALA A 133 -7.85 -5.37 -6.94
C ALA A 133 -7.60 -4.43 -5.75
N MET A 134 -6.51 -4.62 -5.02
CA MET A 134 -6.14 -3.74 -3.91
C MET A 134 -5.85 -2.32 -4.39
N MET A 135 -5.06 -2.19 -5.44
CA MET A 135 -4.73 -0.88 -6.01
C MET A 135 -5.99 -0.15 -6.45
N LYS A 136 -6.88 -0.85 -7.14
CA LYS A 136 -8.15 -0.30 -7.61
C LYS A 136 -9.01 0.16 -6.44
N GLN A 137 -9.12 -0.64 -5.40
CA GLN A 137 -9.93 -0.30 -4.24
C GLN A 137 -9.40 0.94 -3.52
N MET A 138 -8.09 1.04 -3.36
CA MET A 138 -7.49 2.21 -2.72
C MET A 138 -7.74 3.48 -3.53
N LYS A 139 -7.64 3.41 -4.86
CA LYS A 139 -7.95 4.55 -5.73
C LYS A 139 -9.44 4.88 -5.73
N MET A 140 -10.32 3.89 -5.60
CA MET A 140 -11.76 4.13 -5.48
C MET A 140 -12.10 4.87 -4.20
N TYR A 141 -11.45 4.56 -3.08
CA TYR A 141 -11.60 5.33 -1.85
C TYR A 141 -11.18 6.79 -2.07
N ALA A 142 -10.08 7.00 -2.78
CA ALA A 142 -9.61 8.36 -3.06
C ALA A 142 -10.64 9.14 -3.88
N LEU A 143 -11.26 8.50 -4.87
CA LEU A 143 -12.33 9.12 -5.65
C LEU A 143 -13.54 9.45 -4.78
N ALA A 144 -13.90 8.56 -3.86
CA ALA A 144 -15.05 8.75 -2.99
C ALA A 144 -14.84 9.92 -2.01
N PHE A 145 -13.62 10.11 -1.54
CA PHE A 145 -13.30 11.16 -0.57
C PHE A 145 -12.82 12.45 -1.23
N LYS A 146 -12.64 12.47 -2.54
CA LYS A 146 -12.25 13.70 -3.24
C LYS A 146 -13.32 14.77 -3.05
N PRO A 147 -12.94 16.01 -2.64
CA PRO A 147 -13.91 17.08 -2.49
C PRO A 147 -14.68 17.34 -3.78
N LYS A 148 -15.99 17.51 -3.65
CA LYS A 148 -16.88 17.76 -4.79
C LYS A 148 -17.12 19.25 -4.97
N GLY A 149 -17.33 19.65 -6.21
CA GLY A 149 -17.73 21.01 -6.52
C GLY A 149 -16.62 22.04 -6.43
N ILE A 150 -15.41 21.62 -6.54
CA ILE A 150 -14.26 22.52 -6.47
C ILE A 150 -13.61 22.69 -7.82
#